data_f3817d3089beaae55b5d4610af8a87b5
#
_entry.id   f3817d3089beaae55b5d4610af8a87b5
#
_cell.length_a   1.000
_cell.length_b   1.000
_cell.length_c   1.000
_cell.angle_alpha   90.00
_cell.angle_beta   90.00
_cell.angle_gamma   90.00
#
_symmetry.space_group_name_H-M   'P 1'
#
loop_
_entity.id
_entity.type
_entity.pdbx_description
1 polymer ?
#
loop_
_entity_poly.entity_id
_entity_poly.type
_entity_poly.pdbx_seq_one_letter_code
_entity_poly.pdbx_strand_id
1 'polypeptide(L)'
;MPTNSSALILPPPGSNATALTNDIRGVKAPVPVPSGWDWVWWGLAAAALAALAVWVWKRWLKKKFEPPPVPVAPPHVRAKRKLQAALAHLQDPRRFCFHISEALRVYLEERFNLRAPERTTEEFLFELPSSHLLLPDQKQALADFLQSCDLVKFARHEPNEAGLRGLHESALRLIDETQFEPVGAEGSMSDEPAHSALT
;
A
#
# COMPACT_ATOMS: atom_id res chain seq x y z
N MET A 1 -75.94 -93.00 -22.78
CA MET A 1 -75.54 -91.93 -21.80
C MET A 1 -74.31 -91.31 -22.35
N PRO A 2 -74.35 -90.06 -22.75
CA PRO A 2 -73.21 -89.40 -23.39
C PRO A 2 -72.33 -88.69 -22.36
N THR A 3 -71.07 -88.87 -22.40
CA THR A 3 -70.05 -88.16 -21.63
C THR A 3 -69.53 -86.97 -22.42
N ASN A 4 -69.81 -85.88 -21.90
CA ASN A 4 -69.41 -84.56 -22.48
C ASN A 4 -67.96 -84.20 -22.02
N SER A 5 -67.03 -84.34 -22.88
CA SER A 5 -65.63 -83.94 -22.63
C SER A 5 -65.42 -82.53 -23.21
N SER A 6 -65.55 -81.55 -22.37
CA SER A 6 -65.14 -80.17 -22.75
C SER A 6 -63.64 -80.11 -22.76
N ALA A 7 -63.05 -80.05 -23.93
CA ALA A 7 -61.64 -79.73 -24.07
C ALA A 7 -61.38 -78.27 -23.80
N LEU A 8 -60.58 -78.00 -22.76
CA LEU A 8 -60.09 -76.69 -22.45
C LEU A 8 -59.00 -76.33 -23.42
N ILE A 9 -59.28 -75.45 -24.35
CA ILE A 9 -58.29 -74.90 -25.28
C ILE A 9 -57.53 -73.80 -24.51
N LEU A 10 -56.32 -74.11 -24.10
CA LEU A 10 -55.41 -73.10 -23.67
C LEU A 10 -54.95 -72.24 -24.86
N PRO A 11 -55.04 -70.91 -24.76
CA PRO A 11 -54.46 -70.07 -25.79
C PRO A 11 -52.95 -70.17 -25.74
N PRO A 12 -52.24 -70.04 -26.86
CA PRO A 12 -50.76 -70.12 -26.90
C PRO A 12 -50.13 -68.97 -26.11
N PRO A 13 -49.04 -69.22 -25.44
CA PRO A 13 -48.25 -68.16 -24.81
C PRO A 13 -47.55 -67.40 -25.91
N GLY A 14 -48.23 -66.39 -26.43
CA GLY A 14 -47.72 -65.62 -27.54
C GLY A 14 -47.67 -64.11 -27.22
N SER A 15 -46.50 -63.60 -27.25
CA SER A 15 -46.13 -62.32 -27.88
C SER A 15 -46.48 -60.97 -27.21
N ASN A 16 -47.06 -60.90 -25.98
CA ASN A 16 -47.33 -59.60 -25.39
C ASN A 16 -46.42 -59.22 -24.23
N ALA A 17 -45.50 -60.12 -23.84
CA ALA A 17 -44.55 -59.78 -22.76
C ALA A 17 -43.38 -58.93 -23.24
N THR A 18 -43.11 -58.87 -24.54
CA THR A 18 -42.00 -58.10 -25.09
C THR A 18 -42.39 -56.66 -25.43
N ALA A 19 -43.68 -56.35 -25.51
CA ALA A 19 -44.12 -54.96 -25.79
C ALA A 19 -44.16 -54.03 -24.55
N LEU A 20 -44.22 -54.58 -23.31
CA LEU A 20 -44.30 -53.79 -22.10
C LEU A 20 -42.93 -53.45 -21.50
N THR A 21 -41.86 -54.14 -21.95
CA THR A 21 -40.52 -53.85 -21.48
C THR A 21 -39.80 -52.75 -22.26
N ASN A 22 -40.37 -52.33 -23.41
CA ASN A 22 -39.72 -51.35 -24.27
C ASN A 22 -40.25 -49.93 -24.07
N ASP A 23 -41.16 -49.71 -23.11
CA ASP A 23 -41.71 -48.37 -22.81
C ASP A 23 -41.12 -47.71 -21.55
N ILE A 24 -40.13 -48.37 -20.93
CA ILE A 24 -39.27 -47.71 -19.94
C ILE A 24 -38.20 -46.96 -20.72
N ARG A 25 -38.56 -45.82 -21.24
CA ARG A 25 -37.59 -44.83 -21.71
C ARG A 25 -36.71 -44.48 -20.52
N GLY A 26 -35.42 -44.88 -20.63
CA GLY A 26 -34.44 -44.53 -19.60
C GLY A 26 -34.56 -43.07 -19.21
N VAL A 27 -34.45 -42.80 -17.94
CA VAL A 27 -34.49 -41.43 -17.39
C VAL A 27 -33.53 -40.56 -18.20
N LYS A 28 -34.10 -39.63 -18.98
CA LYS A 28 -33.30 -38.70 -19.77
C LYS A 28 -32.37 -37.97 -18.84
N ALA A 29 -31.06 -38.07 -19.11
CA ALA A 29 -30.04 -37.36 -18.35
C ALA A 29 -30.45 -35.88 -18.20
N PRO A 30 -30.32 -35.28 -17.04
CA PRO A 30 -30.67 -33.88 -16.84
C PRO A 30 -29.89 -33.03 -17.84
N VAL A 31 -30.61 -32.32 -18.69
CA VAL A 31 -30.01 -31.35 -19.62
C VAL A 31 -29.48 -30.22 -18.72
N PRO A 32 -28.17 -29.89 -18.76
CA PRO A 32 -27.68 -28.75 -18.05
C PRO A 32 -28.37 -27.50 -18.62
N VAL A 33 -29.26 -26.92 -17.81
CA VAL A 33 -29.88 -25.64 -18.15
C VAL A 33 -28.80 -24.60 -17.94
N PRO A 34 -28.28 -23.90 -18.98
CA PRO A 34 -27.34 -22.84 -18.76
C PRO A 34 -28.02 -21.82 -17.84
N SER A 35 -27.45 -21.66 -16.61
CA SER A 35 -27.92 -20.66 -15.68
C SER A 35 -27.74 -19.32 -16.38
N GLY A 36 -28.84 -18.62 -16.66
CA GLY A 36 -28.79 -17.30 -17.32
C GLY A 36 -28.05 -16.22 -16.51
N TRP A 37 -27.43 -16.62 -15.39
CA TRP A 37 -26.64 -15.76 -14.52
C TRP A 37 -25.13 -15.93 -14.71
N ASP A 38 -24.69 -16.88 -15.55
CA ASP A 38 -23.25 -17.11 -15.78
C ASP A 38 -22.57 -15.88 -16.40
N TRP A 39 -23.28 -15.14 -17.25
CA TRP A 39 -22.78 -13.90 -17.83
C TRP A 39 -22.59 -12.78 -16.79
N VAL A 40 -23.37 -12.77 -15.70
CA VAL A 40 -23.23 -11.80 -14.61
C VAL A 40 -21.94 -12.03 -13.86
N TRP A 41 -21.56 -13.27 -13.58
CA TRP A 41 -20.29 -13.63 -12.96
C TRP A 41 -19.09 -13.25 -13.83
N TRP A 42 -19.20 -13.48 -15.14
CA TRP A 42 -18.18 -13.04 -16.10
C TRP A 42 -18.08 -11.51 -16.18
N GLY A 43 -19.20 -10.81 -16.14
CA GLY A 43 -19.25 -9.35 -16.07
C GLY A 43 -18.61 -8.80 -14.79
N LEU A 44 -18.89 -9.42 -13.64
CA LEU A 44 -18.31 -9.03 -12.36
C LEU A 44 -16.80 -9.28 -12.32
N ALA A 45 -16.37 -10.43 -12.84
CA ALA A 45 -14.95 -10.76 -12.96
C ALA A 45 -14.19 -9.78 -13.87
N ALA A 46 -14.78 -9.42 -15.02
CA ALA A 46 -14.20 -8.43 -15.92
C ALA A 46 -14.14 -7.04 -15.28
N ALA A 47 -15.17 -6.61 -14.54
CA ALA A 47 -15.17 -5.34 -13.82
C ALA A 47 -14.13 -5.31 -12.70
N ALA A 48 -13.97 -6.39 -11.94
CA ALA A 48 -12.95 -6.53 -10.91
C ALA A 48 -11.53 -6.49 -11.50
N LEU A 49 -11.31 -7.17 -12.62
CA LEU A 49 -10.03 -7.15 -13.35
C LEU A 49 -9.72 -5.75 -13.89
N ALA A 50 -10.71 -5.05 -14.44
CA ALA A 50 -10.56 -3.67 -14.92
C ALA A 50 -10.24 -2.71 -13.76
N ALA A 51 -10.93 -2.83 -12.62
CA ALA A 51 -10.67 -2.04 -11.43
C ALA A 51 -9.25 -2.29 -10.87
N LEU A 52 -8.84 -3.57 -10.84
CA LEU A 52 -7.49 -3.96 -10.43
C LEU A 52 -6.44 -3.41 -11.40
N ALA A 53 -6.68 -3.51 -12.71
CA ALA A 53 -5.78 -2.97 -13.74
C ALA A 53 -5.64 -1.45 -13.62
N VAL A 54 -6.75 -0.72 -13.42
CA VAL A 54 -6.73 0.74 -13.20
C VAL A 54 -6.01 1.09 -11.90
N TRP A 55 -6.22 0.31 -10.83
CA TRP A 55 -5.54 0.52 -9.54
C TRP A 55 -4.02 0.28 -9.66
N VAL A 56 -3.63 -0.84 -10.28
CA VAL A 56 -2.22 -1.17 -10.57
C VAL A 56 -1.62 -0.12 -11.50
N TRP A 57 -2.34 0.27 -12.55
CA TRP A 57 -1.89 1.29 -13.50
C TRP A 57 -1.70 2.65 -12.81
N LYS A 58 -2.66 3.10 -12.00
CA LYS A 58 -2.50 4.33 -11.19
C LYS A 58 -1.32 4.22 -10.21
N ARG A 59 -1.10 3.06 -9.62
CA ARG A 59 0.03 2.83 -8.72
C ARG A 59 1.36 2.78 -9.48
N TRP A 60 1.38 2.17 -10.67
CA TRP A 60 2.56 2.10 -11.53
C TRP A 60 2.84 3.41 -12.26
N LEU A 61 1.81 4.12 -12.74
CA LEU A 61 2.01 5.45 -13.35
C LEU A 61 2.56 6.45 -12.33
N LYS A 62 2.11 6.41 -11.07
CA LYS A 62 2.72 7.24 -10.03
C LYS A 62 4.22 6.95 -9.84
N LYS A 63 4.68 5.71 -10.10
CA LYS A 63 6.11 5.34 -10.10
C LYS A 63 6.83 5.65 -11.41
N LYS A 64 6.14 5.72 -12.56
CA LYS A 64 6.75 5.94 -13.88
C LYS A 64 6.74 7.39 -14.36
N PHE A 65 5.94 8.25 -13.76
CA PHE A 65 6.03 9.69 -13.97
C PHE A 65 6.98 10.35 -12.95
N GLU A 66 8.07 9.65 -12.58
CA GLU A 66 9.27 10.37 -12.21
C GLU A 66 9.81 10.96 -13.52
N PRO A 67 9.88 12.29 -13.61
CA PRO A 67 10.51 12.92 -14.79
C PRO A 67 11.93 12.35 -14.94
N PRO A 68 12.46 12.26 -16.17
CA PRO A 68 13.82 11.79 -16.43
C PRO A 68 14.79 12.51 -15.50
N PRO A 69 15.94 11.89 -15.11
CA PRO A 69 16.85 12.48 -14.15
C PRO A 69 17.41 13.78 -14.69
N VAL A 70 16.69 14.85 -14.45
CA VAL A 70 17.25 16.20 -14.34
C VAL A 70 18.31 16.06 -13.26
N PRO A 71 19.50 16.70 -13.35
CA PRO A 71 20.52 16.60 -12.30
C PRO A 71 19.83 16.71 -10.95
N VAL A 72 19.80 15.56 -10.24
CA VAL A 72 18.89 15.38 -9.09
C VAL A 72 19.34 16.36 -8.05
N ALA A 73 18.59 17.45 -7.90
CA ALA A 73 18.85 18.42 -6.85
C ALA A 73 19.04 17.67 -5.52
N PRO A 74 20.03 18.00 -4.73
CA PRO A 74 20.31 17.32 -3.47
C PRO A 74 19.05 17.17 -2.62
N PRO A 75 18.91 16.10 -1.81
CA PRO A 75 17.70 15.84 -1.01
C PRO A 75 17.23 17.05 -0.20
N HIS A 76 18.16 17.78 0.42
CA HIS A 76 17.88 18.98 1.20
C HIS A 76 17.27 20.11 0.36
N VAL A 77 17.71 20.31 -0.89
CA VAL A 77 17.16 21.34 -1.79
C VAL A 77 15.72 20.99 -2.19
N ARG A 78 15.46 19.71 -2.48
CA ARG A 78 14.11 19.23 -2.81
C ARG A 78 13.16 19.37 -1.62
N ALA A 79 13.62 19.00 -0.43
CA ALA A 79 12.86 19.14 0.80
C ALA A 79 12.51 20.60 1.09
N LYS A 80 13.49 21.51 1.05
CA LYS A 80 13.26 22.96 1.24
C LYS A 80 12.25 23.52 0.24
N ARG A 81 12.31 23.11 -1.03
CA ARG A 81 11.33 23.52 -2.03
C ARG A 81 9.93 23.03 -1.70
N LYS A 82 9.77 21.77 -1.23
CA LYS A 82 8.47 21.24 -0.79
C LYS A 82 7.93 21.97 0.42
N LEU A 83 8.79 22.28 1.40
CA LEU A 83 8.41 23.08 2.57
C LEU A 83 7.94 24.47 2.17
N GLN A 84 8.65 25.13 1.25
CA GLN A 84 8.25 26.44 0.74
C GLN A 84 6.90 26.39 0.01
N ALA A 85 6.67 25.36 -0.80
CA ALA A 85 5.40 25.16 -1.47
C ALA A 85 4.24 24.94 -0.50
N ALA A 86 4.49 24.30 0.66
CA ALA A 86 3.49 24.07 1.69
C ALA A 86 2.94 25.37 2.29
N LEU A 87 3.69 26.48 2.26
CA LEU A 87 3.24 27.80 2.74
C LEU A 87 1.99 28.31 2.01
N ALA A 88 1.74 27.84 0.78
CA ALA A 88 0.50 28.16 0.07
C ALA A 88 -0.76 27.60 0.75
N HIS A 89 -0.61 26.68 1.69
CA HIS A 89 -1.70 26.01 2.42
C HIS A 89 -1.86 26.51 3.86
N LEU A 90 -1.28 27.65 4.25
CA LEU A 90 -1.38 28.21 5.62
C LEU A 90 -2.81 28.42 6.10
N GLN A 91 -3.76 28.62 5.18
CA GLN A 91 -5.19 28.77 5.49
C GLN A 91 -5.88 27.45 5.85
N ASP A 92 -5.23 26.30 5.55
CA ASP A 92 -5.72 24.97 5.92
C ASP A 92 -4.64 24.25 6.75
N PRO A 93 -4.70 24.37 8.09
CA PRO A 93 -3.69 23.81 8.99
C PRO A 93 -3.45 22.32 8.80
N ARG A 94 -4.50 21.53 8.50
CA ARG A 94 -4.39 20.08 8.29
C ARG A 94 -3.61 19.79 7.02
N ARG A 95 -3.95 20.45 5.94
CA ARG A 95 -3.29 20.28 4.65
C ARG A 95 -1.84 20.75 4.72
N PHE A 96 -1.60 21.87 5.38
CA PHE A 96 -0.26 22.36 5.64
C PHE A 96 0.59 21.34 6.40
N CYS A 97 0.13 20.85 7.56
CA CYS A 97 0.84 19.86 8.37
C CYS A 97 1.03 18.52 7.64
N PHE A 98 0.10 18.14 6.76
CA PHE A 98 0.28 16.99 5.89
C PHE A 98 1.49 17.18 4.97
N HIS A 99 1.56 18.30 4.26
CA HIS A 99 2.64 18.54 3.30
C HIS A 99 4.02 18.71 3.96
N ILE A 100 4.11 19.44 5.06
CA ILE A 100 5.41 19.63 5.75
C ILE A 100 5.92 18.32 6.37
N SER A 101 5.04 17.52 6.98
CA SER A 101 5.43 16.23 7.56
C SER A 101 5.83 15.21 6.49
N GLU A 102 5.14 15.19 5.35
CA GLU A 102 5.49 14.34 4.22
C GLU A 102 6.85 14.76 3.61
N ALA A 103 7.05 16.07 3.42
CA ALA A 103 8.31 16.59 2.89
C ALA A 103 9.52 16.18 3.74
N LEU A 104 9.37 16.26 5.07
CA LEU A 104 10.44 15.90 6.01
C LEU A 104 10.67 14.39 6.05
N ARG A 105 9.61 13.56 6.05
CA ARG A 105 9.74 12.09 6.00
C ARG A 105 10.45 11.61 4.74
N VAL A 106 10.10 12.18 3.58
CA VAL A 106 10.77 11.87 2.30
C VAL A 106 12.24 12.31 2.35
N TYR A 107 12.55 13.46 2.95
CA TYR A 107 13.92 13.90 3.13
C TYR A 107 14.74 12.92 3.97
N LEU A 108 14.19 12.44 5.09
CA LEU A 108 14.85 11.47 5.97
C LEU A 108 15.09 10.13 5.26
N GLU A 109 14.14 9.70 4.43
CA GLU A 109 14.31 8.49 3.62
C GLU A 109 15.43 8.66 2.58
N GLU A 110 15.42 9.78 1.84
CA GLU A 110 16.40 10.04 0.78
C GLU A 110 17.82 10.30 1.32
N ARG A 111 17.92 10.89 2.51
CA ARG A 111 19.22 11.29 3.11
C ARG A 111 19.83 10.19 3.95
N PHE A 112 19.01 9.51 4.76
CA PHE A 112 19.47 8.57 5.79
C PHE A 112 19.00 7.14 5.54
N ASN A 113 18.25 6.89 4.45
CA ASN A 113 17.62 5.60 4.17
C ASN A 113 16.69 5.11 5.31
N LEU A 114 16.13 6.05 6.07
CA LEU A 114 15.12 5.78 7.09
C LEU A 114 13.76 5.65 6.42
N ARG A 115 13.07 4.53 6.61
CA ARG A 115 11.74 4.26 6.00
C ARG A 115 10.62 5.05 6.70
N ALA A 116 10.81 6.36 6.86
CA ALA A 116 9.88 7.24 7.56
C ALA A 116 8.49 7.37 6.88
N PRO A 117 8.36 7.40 5.53
CA PRO A 117 7.05 7.50 4.87
C PRO A 117 6.20 6.22 4.96
N GLU A 118 6.83 5.06 5.14
CA GLU A 118 6.15 3.76 5.17
C GLU A 118 5.63 3.37 6.55
N ARG A 119 5.97 4.14 7.59
CA ARG A 119 5.70 3.85 9.00
C ARG A 119 4.77 4.87 9.63
N THR A 120 4.06 4.44 10.65
CA THR A 120 3.34 5.37 11.53
C THR A 120 4.33 6.22 12.33
N THR A 121 3.88 7.36 12.83
CA THR A 121 4.73 8.24 13.65
C THR A 121 5.25 7.52 14.89
N GLU A 122 4.41 6.73 15.56
CA GLU A 122 4.79 5.98 16.76
C GLU A 122 5.85 4.93 16.46
N GLU A 123 5.68 4.12 15.42
CA GLU A 123 6.66 3.11 14.99
C GLU A 123 7.99 3.75 14.61
N PHE A 124 7.93 4.85 13.88
CA PHE A 124 9.12 5.59 13.48
C PHE A 124 9.87 6.16 14.68
N LEU A 125 9.17 6.78 15.63
CA LEU A 125 9.76 7.35 16.84
C LEU A 125 10.30 6.26 17.78
N PHE A 126 9.71 5.07 17.79
CA PHE A 126 10.22 3.94 18.57
C PHE A 126 11.57 3.43 18.06
N GLU A 127 11.78 3.43 16.75
CA GLU A 127 13.05 2.99 16.14
C GLU A 127 14.12 4.07 16.06
N LEU A 128 13.72 5.33 16.05
CA LEU A 128 14.62 6.47 15.92
C LEU A 128 15.77 6.50 16.95
N PRO A 129 15.57 6.17 18.25
CA PRO A 129 16.64 6.11 19.23
C PRO A 129 17.74 5.11 18.88
N SER A 130 17.39 4.00 18.23
CA SER A 130 18.34 2.95 17.85
C SER A 130 19.23 3.34 16.66
N SER A 131 18.87 4.37 15.90
CA SER A 131 19.66 4.86 14.78
C SER A 131 20.80 5.76 15.29
N HIS A 132 21.98 5.58 14.75
CA HIS A 132 23.15 6.46 15.03
C HIS A 132 23.27 7.60 14.00
N LEU A 133 22.25 7.78 13.16
CA LEU A 133 22.27 8.69 12.02
C LEU A 133 21.92 10.16 12.40
N LEU A 134 21.29 10.37 13.55
CA LEU A 134 20.88 11.66 14.04
C LEU A 134 21.37 11.86 15.48
N LEU A 135 21.73 13.08 15.81
CA LEU A 135 22.08 13.47 17.18
C LEU A 135 20.85 13.39 18.12
N PRO A 136 21.04 13.20 19.43
CA PRO A 136 19.92 13.14 20.38
C PRO A 136 18.99 14.35 20.30
N ASP A 137 19.54 15.57 20.18
CA ASP A 137 18.75 16.79 20.07
C ASP A 137 17.96 16.87 18.77
N GLN A 138 18.52 16.37 17.66
CA GLN A 138 17.84 16.29 16.38
C GLN A 138 16.69 15.26 16.42
N LYS A 139 16.90 14.13 17.10
CA LYS A 139 15.84 13.12 17.31
C LYS A 139 14.68 13.70 18.11
N GLN A 140 14.98 14.45 19.16
CA GLN A 140 13.96 15.09 19.99
C GLN A 140 13.20 16.15 19.18
N ALA A 141 13.90 17.04 18.46
CA ALA A 141 13.28 18.04 17.61
C ALA A 141 12.38 17.43 16.53
N LEU A 142 12.82 16.33 15.94
CA LEU A 142 12.03 15.58 14.96
C LEU A 142 10.78 14.96 15.59
N ALA A 143 10.90 14.39 16.80
CA ALA A 143 9.78 13.82 17.53
C ALA A 143 8.72 14.89 17.85
N ASP A 144 9.14 16.01 18.43
CA ASP A 144 8.27 17.13 18.78
C ASP A 144 7.56 17.70 17.55
N PHE A 145 8.28 17.82 16.43
CA PHE A 145 7.72 18.27 15.16
C PHE A 145 6.64 17.32 14.63
N LEU A 146 6.92 16.01 14.56
CA LEU A 146 5.97 15.03 14.02
C LEU A 146 4.73 14.91 14.91
N GLN A 147 4.89 14.89 16.23
CA GLN A 147 3.78 14.88 17.19
C GLN A 147 2.91 16.14 17.05
N SER A 148 3.53 17.31 16.91
CA SER A 148 2.80 18.55 16.68
C SER A 148 1.99 18.54 15.39
N CYS A 149 2.55 18.01 14.30
CA CYS A 149 1.84 17.84 13.05
C CYS A 149 0.67 16.86 13.19
N ASP A 150 0.84 15.77 13.96
CA ASP A 150 -0.20 14.77 14.17
C ASP A 150 -1.35 15.29 15.04
N LEU A 151 -1.07 16.14 16.05
CA LEU A 151 -2.11 16.84 16.80
C LEU A 151 -3.00 17.71 15.90
N VAL A 152 -2.41 18.41 14.93
CA VAL A 152 -3.17 19.23 13.98
C VAL A 152 -3.99 18.34 13.03
N LYS A 153 -3.43 17.23 12.56
CA LYS A 153 -4.09 16.32 11.62
C LYS A 153 -5.28 15.58 12.26
N PHE A 154 -5.12 15.10 13.49
CA PHE A 154 -6.02 14.11 14.09
C PHE A 154 -6.78 14.63 15.33
N ALA A 155 -6.21 15.53 16.12
CA ALA A 155 -6.80 16.00 17.37
C ALA A 155 -7.63 17.30 17.26
N ARG A 156 -7.92 17.76 16.03
CA ARG A 156 -8.61 19.04 15.77
C ARG A 156 -7.95 20.24 16.45
N HIS A 157 -6.63 20.14 16.68
CA HIS A 157 -5.86 21.27 17.13
C HIS A 157 -5.68 22.23 15.96
N GLU A 158 -6.13 23.47 16.11
CA GLU A 158 -6.01 24.52 15.09
C GLU A 158 -5.01 25.58 15.58
N PRO A 159 -3.72 25.41 15.30
CA PRO A 159 -2.73 26.42 15.64
C PRO A 159 -2.99 27.68 14.81
N ASN A 160 -2.67 28.83 15.40
CA ASN A 160 -2.69 30.06 14.67
C ASN A 160 -1.58 30.08 13.59
N GLU A 161 -1.62 31.09 12.71
CA GLU A 161 -0.64 31.22 11.62
C GLU A 161 0.81 31.28 12.13
N ALA A 162 1.04 31.93 13.28
CA ALA A 162 2.36 31.98 13.90
C ALA A 162 2.85 30.59 14.33
N GLY A 163 1.97 29.75 14.87
CA GLY A 163 2.29 28.37 15.22
C GLY A 163 2.63 27.52 13.99
N LEU A 164 1.90 27.69 12.88
CA LEU A 164 2.21 27.00 11.63
C LEU A 164 3.54 27.44 11.03
N ARG A 165 3.86 28.73 11.09
CA ARG A 165 5.17 29.25 10.69
C ARG A 165 6.30 28.72 11.56
N GLY A 166 6.08 28.59 12.88
CA GLY A 166 7.02 27.96 13.80
C GLY A 166 7.31 26.49 13.45
N LEU A 167 6.27 25.73 13.07
CA LEU A 167 6.46 24.36 12.58
C LEU A 167 7.27 24.32 11.27
N HIS A 168 7.02 25.25 10.37
CA HIS A 168 7.80 25.35 9.13
C HIS A 168 9.27 25.67 9.40
N GLU A 169 9.55 26.61 10.31
CA GLU A 169 10.92 26.98 10.71
C GLU A 169 11.64 25.81 11.39
N SER A 170 10.94 25.05 12.25
CA SER A 170 11.49 23.87 12.89
C SER A 170 11.90 22.80 11.87
N ALA A 171 11.05 22.57 10.84
CA ALA A 171 11.38 21.65 9.76
C ALA A 171 12.57 22.12 8.92
N LEU A 172 12.63 23.41 8.58
CA LEU A 172 13.78 23.99 7.86
C LEU A 172 15.07 23.84 8.66
N ARG A 173 15.03 24.19 9.95
CA ARG A 173 16.17 24.08 10.84
C ARG A 173 16.70 22.65 10.91
N LEU A 174 15.82 21.67 11.06
CA LEU A 174 16.21 20.27 11.09
C LEU A 174 16.92 19.85 9.79
N ILE A 175 16.43 20.28 8.63
CA ILE A 175 17.08 20.02 7.35
C ILE A 175 18.44 20.71 7.27
N ASP A 176 18.54 21.95 7.77
CA ASP A 176 19.80 22.71 7.76
C ASP A 176 20.86 22.09 8.65
N GLU A 177 20.49 21.63 9.82
CA GLU A 177 21.39 20.96 10.76
C GLU A 177 21.88 19.61 10.24
N THR A 178 21.03 18.89 9.52
CA THR A 178 21.34 17.53 9.04
C THR A 178 21.96 17.49 7.64
N GLN A 179 21.95 18.58 6.87
CA GLN A 179 22.51 18.58 5.52
C GLN A 179 24.03 18.49 5.48
N PHE A 180 24.72 18.96 6.52
CA PHE A 180 26.19 19.08 6.56
C PHE A 180 26.88 17.94 7.32
N GLU A 181 26.17 17.13 8.10
CA GLU A 181 26.80 16.00 8.78
C GLU A 181 27.18 14.90 7.78
N PRO A 182 28.49 14.58 7.64
CA PRO A 182 28.87 13.42 6.87
C PRO A 182 28.41 12.18 7.62
N VAL A 183 27.56 11.37 6.98
CA VAL A 183 27.22 10.04 7.46
C VAL A 183 28.53 9.25 7.58
N GLY A 184 29.06 9.10 8.80
CA GLY A 184 30.23 8.25 9.04
C GLY A 184 31.53 8.92 9.46
N ALA A 185 31.52 10.10 10.07
CA ALA A 185 32.76 10.70 10.62
C ALA A 185 33.06 10.24 12.07
N GLU A 186 32.81 8.98 12.41
CA GLU A 186 33.44 8.33 13.56
C GLU A 186 34.43 7.28 13.06
N GLY A 187 35.67 7.68 12.82
CA GLY A 187 36.69 6.68 12.47
C GLY A 187 38.01 7.18 11.89
N SER A 188 38.36 8.45 12.01
CA SER A 188 39.74 8.84 11.62
C SER A 188 40.27 10.01 12.44
N MET A 189 40.40 9.80 13.74
CA MET A 189 41.22 10.65 14.58
C MET A 189 42.05 9.77 15.50
N SER A 190 43.05 9.09 14.94
CA SER A 190 44.24 8.60 15.61
C SER A 190 45.10 7.86 14.60
N ASP A 191 45.95 8.57 13.90
CA ASP A 191 47.33 8.13 13.60
C ASP A 191 48.07 9.32 12.98
N GLU A 192 48.50 10.22 13.83
CA GLU A 192 49.66 11.04 13.53
C GLU A 192 50.88 10.34 14.16
N PRO A 193 51.77 9.73 13.41
CA PRO A 193 53.03 9.27 13.95
C PRO A 193 53.88 10.48 14.21
N ALA A 194 54.07 10.77 15.48
CA ALA A 194 55.16 11.62 15.94
C ALA A 194 56.49 11.07 15.43
N HIS A 195 56.98 11.62 14.33
CA HIS A 195 58.36 11.42 13.94
C HIS A 195 59.22 12.42 14.67
N SER A 196 59.67 12.00 15.83
CA SER A 196 60.71 12.59 16.61
C SER A 196 61.99 12.61 15.80
N ALA A 197 62.46 13.78 15.47
CA ALA A 197 63.81 14.05 15.09
C ALA A 197 64.72 13.83 16.29
N LEU A 198 65.68 12.98 16.14
CA LEU A 198 66.93 12.93 16.91
C LEU A 198 68.11 12.77 15.97
N THR A 199 68.88 13.74 15.97
CA THR A 199 70.34 13.92 15.82
C THR A 199 70.75 14.84 14.73
#